data_94a9172e7b33e3ccc9dc8d4baf63674d
#
_entry.id   94a9172e7b33e3ccc9dc8d4baf63674d
#
_cell.length_a   1.000
_cell.length_b   1.000
_cell.length_c   1.000
_cell.angle_alpha   90.00
_cell.angle_beta   90.00
_cell.angle_gamma   90.00
#
_symmetry.space_group_name_H-M   'P 1'
#
loop_
_entity.id
_entity.type
_entity.pdbx_description
1 polymer ?
#
loop_
_entity_poly.entity_id
_entity_poly.type
_entity_poly.pdbx_seq_one_letter_code
_entity_poly.pdbx_strand_id
1 'polypeptide(L)'
;MKALLIIDEQNDFIEGGSLAVQGGEKAALNTADFIRDNLHDLAYIFCSRDAHPANHIGFNIAWKENIPLYTSITEQEVRDGKYTPRYGSREEVADLIKLHGPVTIWPEHCIFNSQGYLYPSYLMDAIWEWTEETGSQPYFADKGKNPLFEEYAAFDGMEKDVFQAKVLGMSLWNKKSVSELYVAGIAKDVCVANTVKLHKELRSKMVFLDDCMATINSDSPSLEIFK
;
A
#
# COMPACT_ATOMS: atom_id res chain seq x y z
N MET A 1 21.61 -9.49 -5.02
CA MET A 1 20.95 -8.37 -5.73
C MET A 1 20.08 -7.64 -4.74
N LYS A 2 19.97 -6.31 -4.86
CA LYS A 2 19.11 -5.48 -4.04
C LYS A 2 17.80 -5.19 -4.80
N ALA A 3 16.71 -4.99 -4.08
CA ALA A 3 15.43 -4.56 -4.64
C ALA A 3 14.79 -3.50 -3.73
N LEU A 4 13.94 -2.65 -4.28
CA LEU A 4 13.17 -1.66 -3.55
C LEU A 4 11.67 -1.98 -3.69
N LEU A 5 10.96 -1.96 -2.58
CA LEU A 5 9.50 -2.05 -2.48
C LEU A 5 8.98 -0.71 -1.98
N ILE A 6 8.25 0.00 -2.84
CA ILE A 6 7.62 1.29 -2.57
C ILE A 6 6.13 1.03 -2.37
N ILE A 7 5.61 1.34 -1.19
CA ILE A 7 4.22 1.06 -0.82
C ILE A 7 3.45 2.38 -0.76
N ASP A 8 2.57 2.59 -1.74
CA ASP A 8 1.53 3.62 -1.77
C ASP A 8 2.03 5.06 -1.53
N GLU A 9 3.20 5.43 -2.06
CA GLU A 9 3.68 6.83 -2.00
C GLU A 9 2.98 7.71 -3.05
N GLN A 10 1.64 7.82 -2.92
CA GLN A 10 0.76 8.51 -3.86
C GLN A 10 0.45 9.94 -3.44
N ASN A 11 0.00 10.77 -4.40
CA ASN A 11 -0.28 12.18 -4.16
C ASN A 11 -1.31 12.43 -3.05
N ASP A 12 -2.29 11.53 -2.83
CA ASP A 12 -3.27 11.71 -1.76
C ASP A 12 -2.69 11.48 -0.36
N PHE A 13 -1.52 10.83 -0.23
CA PHE A 13 -0.86 10.57 1.06
C PHE A 13 0.23 11.58 1.41
N ILE A 14 0.57 12.51 0.52
CA ILE A 14 1.55 13.57 0.76
C ILE A 14 0.87 14.93 1.02
N GLU A 15 1.65 15.96 1.34
CA GLU A 15 1.14 17.29 1.64
C GLU A 15 0.26 17.85 0.51
N GLY A 16 -0.98 18.24 0.86
CA GLY A 16 -2.00 18.71 -0.09
C GLY A 16 -2.94 17.62 -0.62
N GLY A 17 -2.65 16.36 -0.36
CA GLY A 17 -3.52 15.23 -0.70
C GLY A 17 -4.73 15.11 0.23
N SER A 18 -5.74 14.32 -0.18
CA SER A 18 -6.99 14.19 0.56
C SER A 18 -6.88 13.38 1.85
N LEU A 19 -5.86 12.54 1.98
CA LEU A 19 -5.51 11.79 3.18
C LEU A 19 -4.01 12.01 3.50
N ALA A 20 -3.59 13.28 3.52
CA ALA A 20 -2.20 13.65 3.76
C ALA A 20 -1.67 13.10 5.10
N VAL A 21 -0.55 12.40 5.05
CA VAL A 21 0.15 11.85 6.21
C VAL A 21 1.30 12.79 6.56
N GLN A 22 1.43 13.16 7.83
CA GLN A 22 2.49 14.08 8.26
C GLN A 22 3.87 13.48 7.92
N GLY A 23 4.67 14.25 7.17
CA GLY A 23 5.99 13.82 6.70
C GLY A 23 5.95 12.95 5.44
N GLY A 24 4.79 12.77 4.82
CA GLY A 24 4.63 11.97 3.60
C GLY A 24 5.43 12.50 2.43
N GLU A 25 5.38 13.82 2.19
CA GLU A 25 6.20 14.49 1.16
C GLU A 25 7.69 14.22 1.35
N LYS A 26 8.18 14.36 2.59
CA LYS A 26 9.59 14.10 2.91
C LYS A 26 9.95 12.63 2.68
N ALA A 27 9.09 11.70 3.06
CA ALA A 27 9.32 10.28 2.85
C ALA A 27 9.45 9.96 1.35
N ALA A 28 8.54 10.44 0.52
CA ALA A 28 8.58 10.24 -0.92
C ALA A 28 9.78 10.91 -1.61
N LEU A 29 10.21 12.10 -1.15
CA LEU A 29 11.44 12.75 -1.61
C LEU A 29 12.67 11.89 -1.26
N ASN A 30 12.76 11.41 -0.02
CA ASN A 30 13.86 10.54 0.41
C ASN A 30 13.90 9.23 -0.39
N THR A 31 12.72 8.68 -0.75
CA THR A 31 12.63 7.49 -1.62
C THR A 31 13.17 7.78 -3.02
N ALA A 32 12.85 8.94 -3.58
CA ALA A 32 13.39 9.36 -4.87
C ALA A 32 14.92 9.52 -4.84
N ASP A 33 15.44 10.13 -3.78
CA ASP A 33 16.89 10.27 -3.58
C ASP A 33 17.56 8.91 -3.38
N PHE A 34 16.96 8.00 -2.58
CA PHE A 34 17.45 6.65 -2.40
C PHE A 34 17.56 5.89 -3.74
N ILE A 35 16.58 6.03 -4.64
CA ILE A 35 16.63 5.43 -5.98
C ILE A 35 17.84 5.96 -6.75
N ARG A 36 18.03 7.29 -6.80
CA ARG A 36 19.14 7.94 -7.52
C ARG A 36 20.51 7.52 -6.98
N ASP A 37 20.63 7.43 -5.67
CA ASP A 37 21.87 7.01 -5.00
C ASP A 37 22.21 5.52 -5.22
N ASN A 38 21.23 4.70 -5.65
CA ASN A 38 21.35 3.25 -5.81
C ASN A 38 20.99 2.72 -7.20
N LEU A 39 21.01 3.56 -8.25
CA LEU A 39 20.57 3.22 -9.60
C LEU A 39 21.11 1.88 -10.09
N HIS A 40 22.40 1.64 -9.98
CA HIS A 40 23.07 0.41 -10.47
C HIS A 40 22.96 -0.78 -9.52
N ASP A 41 22.60 -0.57 -8.26
CA ASP A 41 22.51 -1.61 -7.24
C ASP A 41 21.14 -2.28 -7.20
N LEU A 42 20.09 -1.54 -7.59
CA LEU A 42 18.72 -2.02 -7.59
C LEU A 42 18.43 -2.86 -8.84
N ALA A 43 18.18 -4.14 -8.63
CA ALA A 43 17.78 -5.05 -9.71
C ALA A 43 16.28 -5.01 -10.01
N TYR A 44 15.47 -4.63 -9.02
CA TYR A 44 14.01 -4.50 -9.13
C TYR A 44 13.51 -3.32 -8.33
N ILE A 45 12.51 -2.62 -8.88
CA ILE A 45 11.63 -1.70 -8.17
C ILE A 45 10.20 -2.25 -8.25
N PHE A 46 9.59 -2.49 -7.09
CA PHE A 46 8.19 -2.89 -6.92
C PHE A 46 7.42 -1.73 -6.32
N CYS A 47 6.30 -1.38 -6.92
CA CYS A 47 5.48 -0.25 -6.52
C CYS A 47 4.04 -0.72 -6.30
N SER A 48 3.42 -0.37 -5.19
CA SER A 48 1.99 -0.56 -5.01
C SER A 48 1.24 0.77 -5.02
N ARG A 49 -0.04 0.71 -5.38
CA ARG A 49 -0.93 1.88 -5.37
C ARG A 49 -2.30 1.47 -4.84
N ASP A 50 -2.86 2.26 -3.96
CA ASP A 50 -4.29 2.23 -3.73
C ASP A 50 -5.01 2.68 -5.00
N ALA A 51 -6.03 1.93 -5.40
CA ALA A 51 -6.77 2.15 -6.65
C ALA A 51 -8.28 1.98 -6.39
N HIS A 52 -8.80 2.84 -5.51
CA HIS A 52 -10.16 2.69 -5.03
C HIS A 52 -11.21 3.12 -6.07
N PRO A 53 -12.27 2.32 -6.27
CA PRO A 53 -13.48 2.83 -6.93
C PRO A 53 -14.15 3.88 -6.03
N ALA A 54 -14.83 4.86 -6.63
CA ALA A 54 -15.45 5.95 -5.89
C ALA A 54 -16.51 5.49 -4.86
N ASN A 55 -17.03 4.27 -4.99
CA ASN A 55 -18.00 3.67 -4.07
C ASN A 55 -17.36 2.64 -3.11
N HIS A 56 -16.06 2.74 -2.87
CA HIS A 56 -15.33 1.80 -2.01
C HIS A 56 -15.86 1.79 -0.58
N ILE A 57 -15.88 0.60 0.05
CA ILE A 57 -16.42 0.37 1.40
C ILE A 57 -15.76 1.20 2.49
N GLY A 58 -14.49 1.58 2.32
CA GLY A 58 -13.74 2.48 3.21
C GLY A 58 -14.19 3.94 3.14
N PHE A 59 -15.17 4.30 2.30
CA PHE A 59 -15.65 5.66 2.15
C PHE A 59 -17.09 5.82 2.65
N ASN A 60 -17.40 7.00 3.16
CA ASN A 60 -18.72 7.30 3.73
C ASN A 60 -19.88 7.10 2.70
N ILE A 61 -19.60 7.35 1.42
CA ILE A 61 -20.58 7.16 0.34
C ILE A 61 -21.07 5.72 0.21
N ALA A 62 -20.30 4.73 0.66
CA ALA A 62 -20.70 3.32 0.61
C ALA A 62 -21.71 2.93 1.69
N TRP A 63 -22.02 3.82 2.64
CA TRP A 63 -22.88 3.56 3.78
C TRP A 63 -24.14 4.45 3.73
N LYS A 64 -25.24 3.99 4.35
CA LYS A 64 -26.48 4.78 4.44
C LYS A 64 -26.39 5.86 5.52
N GLU A 65 -25.65 5.56 6.57
CA GLU A 65 -25.39 6.44 7.70
C GLU A 65 -24.25 7.42 7.36
N ASN A 66 -24.28 8.61 7.97
CA ASN A 66 -23.16 9.54 7.95
C ASN A 66 -22.19 9.14 9.08
N ILE A 67 -21.14 8.41 8.74
CA ILE A 67 -20.21 7.84 9.71
C ILE A 67 -19.00 8.77 9.86
N PRO A 68 -18.61 9.14 11.10
CA PRO A 68 -17.42 9.95 11.31
C PRO A 68 -16.16 9.30 10.70
N LEU A 69 -15.28 10.11 10.11
CA LEU A 69 -13.98 9.63 9.63
C LEU A 69 -13.20 8.94 10.74
N TYR A 70 -12.38 7.98 10.36
CA TYR A 70 -11.56 7.14 11.25
C TYR A 70 -12.36 6.22 12.17
N THR A 71 -13.67 6.08 11.95
CA THR A 71 -14.49 5.07 12.63
C THR A 71 -14.15 3.69 12.06
N SER A 72 -13.83 2.74 12.92
CA SER A 72 -13.67 1.33 12.55
C SER A 72 -15.02 0.61 12.66
N ILE A 73 -15.44 -0.04 11.59
CA ILE A 73 -16.70 -0.77 11.48
C ILE A 73 -16.41 -2.26 11.58
N THR A 74 -17.06 -2.92 12.53
CA THR A 74 -16.91 -4.36 12.77
C THR A 74 -18.01 -5.18 12.08
N GLU A 75 -17.74 -6.46 11.87
CA GLU A 75 -18.73 -7.45 11.38
C GLU A 75 -20.05 -7.35 12.18
N GLN A 76 -19.94 -7.32 13.52
CA GLN A 76 -21.11 -7.36 14.41
C GLN A 76 -21.97 -6.10 14.26
N GLU A 77 -21.37 -4.92 14.11
CA GLU A 77 -22.11 -3.66 13.94
C GLU A 77 -22.90 -3.64 12.62
N VAL A 78 -22.35 -4.27 11.57
CA VAL A 78 -23.08 -4.44 10.30
C VAL A 78 -24.22 -5.44 10.46
N ARG A 79 -24.00 -6.60 11.09
CA ARG A 79 -25.06 -7.59 11.33
C ARG A 79 -26.20 -7.05 12.16
N ASP A 80 -25.92 -6.26 13.18
CA ASP A 80 -26.90 -5.63 14.07
C ASP A 80 -27.63 -4.46 13.40
N GLY A 81 -27.20 -4.03 12.19
CA GLY A 81 -27.81 -2.95 11.44
C GLY A 81 -27.47 -1.56 11.96
N LYS A 82 -26.42 -1.42 12.78
CA LYS A 82 -25.90 -0.11 13.18
C LYS A 82 -25.35 0.65 11.98
N TYR A 83 -24.68 -0.06 11.08
CA TYR A 83 -24.19 0.47 9.81
C TYR A 83 -24.72 -0.39 8.67
N THR A 84 -25.23 0.27 7.63
CA THR A 84 -25.92 -0.39 6.51
C THR A 84 -25.21 -0.05 5.21
N PRO A 85 -24.63 -1.05 4.50
CA PRO A 85 -24.00 -0.78 3.22
C PRO A 85 -25.04 -0.34 2.18
N ARG A 86 -24.64 0.55 1.26
CA ARG A 86 -25.44 0.93 0.09
C ARG A 86 -25.31 -0.06 -1.05
N TYR A 87 -24.18 -0.78 -1.10
CA TYR A 87 -23.82 -1.73 -2.14
C TYR A 87 -23.56 -3.10 -1.49
N GLY A 88 -23.95 -4.18 -2.16
CA GLY A 88 -23.94 -5.51 -1.58
C GLY A 88 -25.06 -5.73 -0.53
N SER A 89 -25.25 -6.96 -0.11
CA SER A 89 -26.14 -7.27 1.00
C SER A 89 -25.42 -7.06 2.33
N ARG A 90 -26.19 -6.86 3.42
CA ARG A 90 -25.64 -6.74 4.77
C ARG A 90 -24.85 -7.99 5.17
N GLU A 91 -25.37 -9.15 4.85
CA GLU A 91 -24.76 -10.44 5.14
C GLU A 91 -23.44 -10.59 4.39
N GLU A 92 -23.41 -10.28 3.10
CA GLU A 92 -22.22 -10.34 2.26
C GLU A 92 -21.11 -9.42 2.79
N VAL A 93 -21.43 -8.15 3.07
CA VAL A 93 -20.45 -7.19 3.60
C VAL A 93 -19.97 -7.60 5.00
N ALA A 94 -20.84 -8.10 5.87
CA ALA A 94 -20.44 -8.61 7.17
C ALA A 94 -19.49 -9.82 7.05
N ASP A 95 -19.76 -10.73 6.13
CA ASP A 95 -18.89 -11.90 5.90
C ASP A 95 -17.53 -11.48 5.35
N LEU A 96 -17.47 -10.47 4.46
CA LEU A 96 -16.21 -9.91 3.96
C LEU A 96 -15.42 -9.20 5.07
N ILE A 97 -16.07 -8.43 5.94
CA ILE A 97 -15.43 -7.82 7.11
C ILE A 97 -14.88 -8.89 8.07
N LYS A 98 -15.60 -9.98 8.26
CA LYS A 98 -15.11 -11.13 9.07
C LYS A 98 -13.85 -11.76 8.47
N LEU A 99 -13.78 -11.85 7.15
CA LEU A 99 -12.66 -12.46 6.44
C LEU A 99 -11.43 -11.55 6.37
N HIS A 100 -11.63 -10.27 6.04
CA HIS A 100 -10.56 -9.30 5.74
C HIS A 100 -10.21 -8.39 6.93
N GLY A 101 -11.04 -8.32 7.95
CA GLY A 101 -10.90 -7.44 9.11
C GLY A 101 -11.84 -6.23 9.08
N PRO A 102 -11.88 -5.45 10.16
CA PRO A 102 -12.71 -4.26 10.27
C PRO A 102 -12.40 -3.22 9.18
N VAL A 103 -13.42 -2.53 8.70
CA VAL A 103 -13.29 -1.44 7.74
C VAL A 103 -13.17 -0.12 8.49
N THR A 104 -12.15 0.66 8.19
CA THR A 104 -12.03 2.04 8.69
C THR A 104 -12.61 3.00 7.66
N ILE A 105 -13.37 4.00 8.13
CA ILE A 105 -13.89 5.06 7.26
C ILE A 105 -12.84 6.15 7.09
N TRP A 106 -12.35 6.27 5.88
CA TRP A 106 -11.32 7.23 5.46
C TRP A 106 -11.93 8.41 4.71
N PRO A 107 -11.24 9.57 4.62
CA PRO A 107 -11.48 10.53 3.54
C PRO A 107 -11.40 9.83 2.17
N GLU A 108 -12.18 10.26 1.20
CA GLU A 108 -12.04 9.74 -0.16
C GLU A 108 -10.64 10.04 -0.69
N HIS A 109 -9.89 8.99 -1.04
CA HIS A 109 -8.50 9.09 -1.47
C HIS A 109 -8.19 8.05 -2.54
N CYS A 110 -7.14 8.29 -3.31
CA CYS A 110 -6.61 7.37 -4.32
C CYS A 110 -7.69 6.80 -5.25
N ILE A 111 -8.68 7.64 -5.60
CA ILE A 111 -9.71 7.24 -6.57
C ILE A 111 -9.02 6.90 -7.89
N PHE A 112 -9.29 5.72 -8.40
CA PHE A 112 -8.64 5.19 -9.62
C PHE A 112 -8.66 6.22 -10.77
N ASN A 113 -7.50 6.46 -11.37
CA ASN A 113 -7.24 7.45 -12.41
C ASN A 113 -7.38 8.93 -11.99
N SER A 114 -7.54 9.26 -10.70
CA SER A 114 -7.43 10.64 -10.22
C SER A 114 -5.97 11.10 -10.10
N GLN A 115 -5.75 12.39 -9.86
CA GLN A 115 -4.41 12.90 -9.52
C GLN A 115 -3.90 12.32 -8.21
N GLY A 116 -4.79 12.10 -7.23
CA GLY A 116 -4.46 11.51 -5.94
C GLY A 116 -3.96 10.07 -6.04
N TYR A 117 -4.43 9.30 -7.04
CA TYR A 117 -3.99 7.94 -7.33
C TYR A 117 -2.54 7.88 -7.87
N LEU A 118 -2.05 8.94 -8.50
CA LEU A 118 -0.72 8.92 -9.12
C LEU A 118 0.37 9.11 -8.06
N TYR A 119 1.56 8.61 -8.37
CA TYR A 119 2.77 8.95 -7.63
C TYR A 119 3.18 10.41 -7.89
N PRO A 120 3.85 11.10 -6.95
CA PRO A 120 4.44 12.41 -7.18
C PRO A 120 5.41 12.38 -8.37
N SER A 121 5.43 13.46 -9.16
CA SER A 121 6.25 13.51 -10.38
C SER A 121 7.74 13.28 -10.09
N TYR A 122 8.27 13.87 -9.01
CA TYR A 122 9.69 13.71 -8.64
C TYR A 122 10.08 12.27 -8.30
N LEU A 123 9.14 11.47 -7.74
CA LEU A 123 9.36 10.05 -7.47
C LEU A 123 9.26 9.24 -8.77
N MET A 124 8.29 9.55 -9.63
CA MET A 124 8.20 8.92 -10.94
C MET A 124 9.42 9.23 -11.80
N ASP A 125 9.95 10.46 -11.76
CA ASP A 125 11.16 10.84 -12.46
C ASP A 125 12.36 9.98 -12.00
N ALA A 126 12.54 9.76 -10.69
CA ALA A 126 13.59 8.88 -10.18
C ALA A 126 13.43 7.41 -10.64
N ILE A 127 12.19 6.91 -10.68
CA ILE A 127 11.89 5.57 -11.20
C ILE A 127 12.21 5.49 -12.71
N TRP A 128 11.91 6.53 -13.48
CA TRP A 128 12.23 6.59 -14.91
C TRP A 128 13.74 6.72 -15.15
N GLU A 129 14.47 7.53 -14.37
CA GLU A 129 15.93 7.59 -14.41
C GLU A 129 16.54 6.20 -14.18
N TRP A 130 16.04 5.44 -13.18
CA TRP A 130 16.45 4.05 -12.97
C TRP A 130 16.12 3.14 -14.17
N THR A 131 14.95 3.31 -14.78
CA THR A 131 14.54 2.54 -15.96
C THR A 131 15.45 2.80 -17.15
N GLU A 132 15.78 4.08 -17.42
CA GLU A 132 16.66 4.48 -18.51
C GLU A 132 18.09 3.96 -18.32
N GLU A 133 18.60 4.07 -17.08
CA GLU A 133 19.97 3.65 -16.77
C GLU A 133 20.15 2.14 -16.78
N THR A 134 19.16 1.37 -16.33
CA THR A 134 19.29 -0.09 -16.17
C THR A 134 18.66 -0.90 -17.31
N GLY A 135 17.80 -0.29 -18.12
CA GLY A 135 16.95 -0.99 -19.09
C GLY A 135 15.86 -1.87 -18.46
N SER A 136 15.69 -1.80 -17.12
CA SER A 136 14.69 -2.58 -16.40
C SER A 136 13.36 -1.84 -16.30
N GLN A 137 12.27 -2.57 -16.01
CA GLN A 137 10.95 -1.97 -15.83
C GLN A 137 10.49 -2.13 -14.39
N PRO A 138 9.88 -1.09 -13.77
CA PRO A 138 9.26 -1.21 -12.46
C PRO A 138 8.01 -2.10 -12.53
N TYR A 139 7.69 -2.74 -11.41
CA TYR A 139 6.47 -3.56 -11.27
C TYR A 139 5.45 -2.79 -10.46
N PHE A 140 4.34 -2.39 -11.09
CA PHE A 140 3.23 -1.75 -10.41
C PHE A 140 2.13 -2.77 -10.10
N ALA A 141 1.60 -2.73 -8.87
CA ALA A 141 0.45 -3.48 -8.41
C ALA A 141 -0.59 -2.53 -7.82
N ASP A 142 -1.81 -2.60 -8.33
CA ASP A 142 -2.95 -1.82 -7.81
C ASP A 142 -3.75 -2.67 -6.83
N LYS A 143 -4.00 -2.17 -5.62
CA LYS A 143 -4.80 -2.81 -4.58
C LYS A 143 -6.04 -1.98 -4.22
N GLY A 144 -6.94 -2.50 -3.39
CA GLY A 144 -8.17 -1.81 -2.99
C GLY A 144 -9.18 -1.62 -4.12
N LYS A 145 -9.11 -2.47 -5.15
CA LYS A 145 -9.98 -2.37 -6.34
C LYS A 145 -11.39 -2.91 -6.10
N ASN A 146 -11.57 -3.75 -5.09
CA ASN A 146 -12.89 -4.30 -4.80
C ASN A 146 -13.70 -3.31 -3.96
N PRO A 147 -14.92 -2.91 -4.38
CA PRO A 147 -15.70 -1.92 -3.65
C PRO A 147 -16.23 -2.41 -2.29
N LEU A 148 -16.22 -3.71 -2.02
CA LEU A 148 -16.91 -4.31 -0.86
C LEU A 148 -15.99 -4.72 0.29
N PHE A 149 -14.67 -4.71 0.12
CA PHE A 149 -13.72 -5.00 1.19
C PHE A 149 -12.41 -4.24 1.03
N GLU A 150 -11.68 -4.11 2.13
CA GLU A 150 -10.43 -3.36 2.22
C GLU A 150 -9.22 -4.25 1.95
N GLU A 151 -8.24 -3.74 1.17
CA GLU A 151 -6.99 -4.41 0.85
C GLU A 151 -5.81 -3.53 1.26
N TYR A 152 -5.34 -3.65 2.50
CA TYR A 152 -4.21 -2.85 2.98
C TYR A 152 -2.85 -3.34 2.48
N ALA A 153 -2.68 -4.65 2.29
CA ALA A 153 -1.39 -5.23 1.93
C ALA A 153 -1.13 -5.13 0.42
N ALA A 154 0.10 -4.78 0.06
CA ALA A 154 0.55 -4.77 -1.32
C ALA A 154 0.93 -6.19 -1.80
N PHE A 155 0.77 -6.43 -3.09
CA PHE A 155 1.12 -7.70 -3.75
C PHE A 155 0.44 -8.91 -3.11
N ASP A 156 -0.88 -8.83 -2.95
CA ASP A 156 -1.72 -9.95 -2.50
C ASP A 156 -2.32 -10.73 -3.69
N GLY A 157 -3.01 -11.82 -3.40
CA GLY A 157 -3.65 -12.66 -4.41
C GLY A 157 -2.67 -13.21 -5.45
N MET A 158 -3.01 -13.12 -6.73
CA MET A 158 -2.17 -13.62 -7.84
C MET A 158 -0.84 -12.86 -7.98
N GLU A 159 -0.77 -11.61 -7.55
CA GLU A 159 0.44 -10.79 -7.61
C GLU A 159 1.48 -11.25 -6.58
N LYS A 160 1.04 -11.88 -5.49
CA LYS A 160 1.90 -12.41 -4.42
C LYS A 160 2.91 -13.41 -4.96
N ASP A 161 2.46 -14.38 -5.74
CA ASP A 161 3.33 -15.44 -6.28
C ASP A 161 4.38 -14.87 -7.21
N VAL A 162 4.03 -13.90 -8.05
CA VAL A 162 4.97 -13.23 -8.97
C VAL A 162 6.00 -12.42 -8.20
N PHE A 163 5.58 -11.64 -7.22
CA PHE A 163 6.45 -10.85 -6.36
C PHE A 163 7.43 -11.75 -5.60
N GLN A 164 6.94 -12.75 -4.89
CA GLN A 164 7.76 -13.67 -4.12
C GLN A 164 8.72 -14.47 -4.99
N ALA A 165 8.25 -14.95 -6.15
CA ALA A 165 9.12 -15.68 -7.08
C ALA A 165 10.30 -14.82 -7.57
N LYS A 166 10.09 -13.53 -7.81
CA LYS A 166 11.19 -12.61 -8.17
C LYS A 166 12.16 -12.38 -7.02
N VAL A 167 11.63 -12.11 -5.82
CA VAL A 167 12.47 -11.85 -4.63
C VAL A 167 13.26 -13.10 -4.22
N LEU A 168 12.67 -14.28 -4.32
CA LEU A 168 13.30 -15.55 -3.95
C LEU A 168 14.21 -16.14 -5.06
N GLY A 169 14.21 -15.54 -6.27
CA GLY A 169 14.98 -16.06 -7.41
C GLY A 169 14.39 -17.35 -7.99
N MET A 170 13.09 -17.57 -7.82
CA MET A 170 12.36 -18.72 -8.36
C MET A 170 11.78 -18.46 -9.75
N SER A 171 12.03 -17.28 -10.32
CA SER A 171 11.57 -16.93 -11.66
C SER A 171 12.31 -17.75 -12.73
N LEU A 172 11.59 -18.15 -13.79
CA LEU A 172 12.16 -18.86 -14.94
C LEU A 172 13.29 -18.10 -15.63
N TRP A 173 13.25 -16.76 -15.56
CA TRP A 173 14.17 -15.85 -16.24
C TRP A 173 15.34 -15.37 -15.36
N ASN A 174 15.19 -15.40 -14.05
CA ASN A 174 16.23 -15.00 -13.13
C ASN A 174 16.24 -15.89 -11.88
N LYS A 175 17.30 -16.69 -11.76
CA LYS A 175 17.49 -17.64 -10.65
C LYS A 175 18.28 -17.02 -9.47
N LYS A 176 18.66 -15.74 -9.54
CA LYS A 176 19.36 -15.07 -8.45
C LYS A 176 18.35 -14.44 -7.50
N SER A 177 18.38 -14.83 -6.23
CA SER A 177 17.53 -14.24 -5.20
C SER A 177 17.97 -12.81 -4.84
N VAL A 178 17.01 -11.99 -4.43
CA VAL A 178 17.27 -10.71 -3.78
C VAL A 178 17.92 -10.99 -2.42
N SER A 179 19.03 -10.34 -2.12
CA SER A 179 19.69 -10.43 -0.81
C SER A 179 19.10 -9.45 0.19
N GLU A 180 18.78 -8.24 -0.27
CA GLU A 180 18.20 -7.15 0.51
C GLU A 180 17.00 -6.58 -0.23
N LEU A 181 15.85 -6.57 0.43
CA LEU A 181 14.61 -5.94 -0.02
C LEU A 181 14.40 -4.67 0.81
N TYR A 182 14.81 -3.53 0.26
CA TYR A 182 14.52 -2.24 0.88
C TYR A 182 13.04 -1.95 0.83
N VAL A 183 12.49 -1.44 1.92
CA VAL A 183 11.06 -1.15 2.05
C VAL A 183 10.88 0.31 2.42
N ALA A 184 10.13 1.02 1.61
CA ALA A 184 9.68 2.40 1.78
C ALA A 184 8.16 2.48 1.66
N GLY A 185 7.52 3.53 2.14
CA GLY A 185 6.09 3.70 1.89
C GLY A 185 5.28 4.44 2.94
N ILE A 186 4.00 4.65 2.62
CA ILE A 186 2.98 5.38 3.39
C ILE A 186 1.66 4.57 3.40
N ALA A 187 0.99 4.36 4.56
CA ALA A 187 1.46 4.70 5.89
C ALA A 187 2.16 3.50 6.52
N LYS A 188 3.24 3.77 7.28
CA LYS A 188 4.05 2.74 7.95
C LYS A 188 3.21 1.84 8.83
N ASP A 189 2.28 2.40 9.59
CA ASP A 189 1.41 1.72 10.54
C ASP A 189 0.17 1.05 9.91
N VAL A 190 -0.09 1.24 8.61
CA VAL A 190 -1.24 0.66 7.88
C VAL A 190 -0.73 -0.20 6.71
N CYS A 191 -0.57 0.38 5.52
CA CYS A 191 -0.25 -0.39 4.31
C CYS A 191 1.10 -1.09 4.40
N VAL A 192 2.14 -0.41 4.92
CA VAL A 192 3.47 -1.01 5.07
C VAL A 192 3.45 -2.16 6.07
N ALA A 193 2.86 -1.95 7.26
CA ALA A 193 2.77 -2.99 8.29
C ALA A 193 2.00 -4.22 7.80
N ASN A 194 0.87 -4.03 7.12
CA ASN A 194 0.09 -5.14 6.58
C ASN A 194 0.83 -5.87 5.45
N THR A 195 1.58 -5.16 4.61
CA THR A 195 2.42 -5.77 3.58
C THR A 195 3.55 -6.63 4.19
N VAL A 196 4.22 -6.11 5.21
CA VAL A 196 5.27 -6.87 5.93
C VAL A 196 4.67 -8.12 6.59
N LYS A 197 3.49 -8.01 7.18
CA LYS A 197 2.77 -9.14 7.79
C LYS A 197 2.37 -10.20 6.75
N LEU A 198 1.88 -9.76 5.57
CA LEU A 198 1.51 -10.66 4.48
C LEU A 198 2.72 -11.43 3.93
N HIS A 199 3.87 -10.77 3.83
CA HIS A 199 5.11 -11.34 3.27
C HIS A 199 6.13 -11.68 4.36
N LYS A 200 5.68 -12.18 5.51
CA LYS A 200 6.52 -12.52 6.67
C LYS A 200 7.67 -13.48 6.33
N GLU A 201 7.53 -14.33 5.34
CA GLU A 201 8.56 -15.24 4.85
C GLU A 201 9.74 -14.52 4.19
N LEU A 202 9.55 -13.26 3.74
CA LEU A 202 10.61 -12.42 3.20
C LEU A 202 11.24 -11.51 4.27
N ARG A 203 10.77 -11.56 5.52
CA ARG A 203 11.17 -10.64 6.61
C ARG A 203 12.68 -10.58 6.82
N SER A 204 13.37 -11.71 6.70
CA SER A 204 14.84 -11.77 6.85
C SER A 204 15.63 -11.05 5.75
N LYS A 205 14.97 -10.68 4.66
CA LYS A 205 15.54 -9.91 3.55
C LYS A 205 15.17 -8.44 3.61
N MET A 206 14.15 -8.07 4.39
CA MET A 206 13.64 -6.70 4.45
C MET A 206 14.57 -5.78 5.23
N VAL A 207 14.89 -4.65 4.62
CA VAL A 207 15.62 -3.53 5.22
C VAL A 207 14.69 -2.31 5.20
N PHE A 208 14.29 -1.85 6.36
CA PHE A 208 13.33 -0.73 6.46
C PHE A 208 14.05 0.60 6.34
N LEU A 209 13.60 1.42 5.38
CA LEU A 209 14.09 2.78 5.17
C LEU A 209 13.23 3.74 6.00
N ASP A 210 13.53 3.89 7.29
CA ASP A 210 12.68 4.66 8.21
C ASP A 210 12.47 6.11 7.76
N ASP A 211 13.48 6.73 7.15
CA ASP A 211 13.40 8.08 6.60
C ASP A 211 12.56 8.17 5.31
N CYS A 212 12.25 7.02 4.69
CA CYS A 212 11.39 6.89 3.51
C CYS A 212 9.99 6.38 3.90
N MET A 213 9.57 6.58 5.14
CA MET A 213 8.25 6.16 5.63
C MET A 213 7.58 7.27 6.43
N ALA A 214 6.26 7.37 6.33
CA ALA A 214 5.45 8.25 7.16
C ALA A 214 4.36 7.47 7.89
N THR A 215 3.95 7.92 9.07
CA THR A 215 3.06 7.22 9.99
C THR A 215 1.83 8.06 10.28
N ILE A 216 0.63 7.48 10.23
CA ILE A 216 -0.62 8.15 10.62
C ILE A 216 -0.71 8.22 12.15
N ASN A 217 -0.46 7.12 12.84
CA ASN A 217 -0.54 7.01 14.30
C ASN A 217 0.74 6.40 14.87
N SER A 218 1.57 7.23 15.50
CA SER A 218 2.83 6.80 16.13
C SER A 218 2.65 5.79 17.28
N ASP A 219 1.45 5.71 17.86
CA ASP A 219 1.13 4.79 18.95
C ASP A 219 0.46 3.49 18.44
N SER A 220 0.40 3.28 17.14
CA SER A 220 -0.23 2.11 16.54
C SER A 220 0.48 0.81 16.94
N PRO A 221 -0.25 -0.20 17.45
CA PRO A 221 0.32 -1.51 17.78
C PRO A 221 0.94 -2.22 16.58
N SER A 222 0.52 -1.88 15.35
CA SER A 222 1.07 -2.48 14.13
C SER A 222 2.55 -2.14 13.91
N LEU A 223 3.08 -1.09 14.55
CA LEU A 223 4.48 -0.71 14.49
C LEU A 223 5.44 -1.70 15.19
N GLU A 224 4.92 -2.59 16.04
CA GLU A 224 5.74 -3.65 16.67
C GLU A 224 6.39 -4.59 15.66
N ILE A 225 5.83 -4.73 14.46
CA ILE A 225 6.39 -5.60 13.41
C ILE A 225 7.75 -5.13 12.87
N PHE A 226 8.11 -3.87 13.11
CA PHE A 226 9.38 -3.28 12.67
C PHE A 226 10.52 -3.42 13.69
N LYS A 227 10.20 -3.82 14.94
CA LYS A 227 11.15 -4.09 16.01
C LYS A 227 11.71 -5.50 15.90
#